data_a20ce412cf12dd35d8aa1dbbfbb75004
#
_entry.id   a20ce412cf12dd35d8aa1dbbfbb75004
#
_cell.length_a   1.000
_cell.length_b   1.000
_cell.length_c   1.000
_cell.angle_alpha   90.00
_cell.angle_beta   90.00
_cell.angle_gamma   90.00
#
_symmetry.space_group_name_H-M   'P 1'
#
loop_
_entity.id
_entity.type
_entity.pdbx_description
1 polymer ?
#
loop_
_entity_poly.entity_id
_entity_poly.type
_entity_poly.pdbx_seq_one_letter_code
_entity_poly.pdbx_strand_id
1 'polypeptide(L)'
;GKKDFLSKGCGVGRDATIYLLDKGVRLTGTDAWSWDAPFVHTAKKFEKTKDPKLIWEGHRAGMYQGYSHIEKLCNLEMLPNKDFMVSAFPFKIKNASAGFVRVVAIIED
;
A
#
# COMPACT_ATOMS: atom_id res chain seq x y z
N GLY A 1 -12.46 13.85 7.66
CA GLY A 1 -11.09 13.30 7.74
C GLY A 1 -10.15 14.23 8.51
N LYS A 2 -9.09 13.69 9.09
CA LYS A 2 -8.09 14.48 9.80
C LYS A 2 -7.28 15.30 8.79
N LYS A 3 -7.03 16.59 9.08
CA LYS A 3 -6.29 17.52 8.19
C LYS A 3 -4.87 17.05 7.87
N ASP A 4 -4.29 16.18 8.67
CA ASP A 4 -2.92 15.69 8.60
C ASP A 4 -2.79 14.26 8.02
N PHE A 5 -3.90 13.67 7.54
CA PHE A 5 -3.94 12.32 6.97
C PHE A 5 -2.93 12.10 5.82
N LEU A 6 -2.66 13.15 5.03
CA LEU A 6 -1.73 13.09 3.91
C LEU A 6 -0.25 13.22 4.30
N SER A 7 0.03 13.77 5.48
CA SER A 7 1.39 14.15 5.88
C SER A 7 1.91 13.40 7.11
N LYS A 8 1.01 12.77 7.87
CA LYS A 8 1.35 11.96 9.03
C LYS A 8 1.22 10.47 8.72
N GLY A 9 2.04 9.70 9.39
CA GLY A 9 2.10 8.25 9.25
C GLY A 9 3.45 7.79 8.74
N CYS A 10 3.61 6.50 8.69
CA CYS A 10 4.75 5.83 8.07
C CYS A 10 4.26 5.04 6.85
N GLY A 11 5.14 4.81 5.90
CA GLY A 11 4.89 3.91 4.78
C GLY A 11 5.65 2.61 4.95
N VAL A 12 5.39 1.69 4.04
CA VAL A 12 6.12 0.43 3.92
C VAL A 12 7.16 0.61 2.81
N GLY A 13 8.41 0.84 3.20
CA GLY A 13 9.51 1.06 2.27
C GLY A 13 9.85 -0.21 1.46
N ARG A 14 10.83 -0.07 0.57
CA ARG A 14 11.26 -1.13 -0.36
C ARG A 14 11.60 -2.44 0.36
N ASP A 15 12.47 -2.40 1.35
CA ASP A 15 13.01 -3.62 1.98
C ASP A 15 11.92 -4.39 2.76
N ALA A 16 11.04 -3.66 3.46
CA ALA A 16 9.90 -4.27 4.15
C ALA A 16 8.90 -4.87 3.15
N THR A 17 8.66 -4.21 2.02
CA THR A 17 7.82 -4.75 0.95
C THR A 17 8.43 -6.03 0.38
N ILE A 18 9.72 -6.02 0.02
CA ILE A 18 10.43 -7.21 -0.49
C ILE A 18 10.37 -8.36 0.53
N TYR A 19 10.58 -8.08 1.81
CA TYR A 19 10.45 -9.09 2.85
C TYR A 19 9.07 -9.80 2.83
N LEU A 20 7.99 -9.03 2.68
CA LEU A 20 6.64 -9.60 2.55
C LEU A 20 6.51 -10.46 1.28
N LEU A 21 7.04 -9.99 0.15
CA LEU A 21 7.02 -10.72 -1.13
C LEU A 21 7.79 -12.04 -1.05
N ASP A 22 8.94 -12.05 -0.40
CA ASP A 22 9.77 -13.25 -0.18
C ASP A 22 9.06 -14.27 0.75
N LYS A 23 8.16 -13.80 1.63
CA LYS A 23 7.28 -14.66 2.42
C LYS A 23 6.03 -15.15 1.68
N GLY A 24 5.90 -14.85 0.39
CA GLY A 24 4.79 -15.29 -0.44
C GLY A 24 3.59 -14.36 -0.46
N VAL A 25 3.61 -13.21 0.22
CA VAL A 25 2.53 -12.23 0.17
C VAL A 25 2.44 -11.65 -1.24
N ARG A 26 1.22 -11.55 -1.79
CA ARG A 26 0.96 -11.00 -3.14
C ARG A 26 -0.10 -9.90 -3.13
N LEU A 27 -0.82 -9.76 -2.04
CA LEU A 27 -1.79 -8.69 -1.83
C LEU A 27 -1.61 -8.13 -0.42
N THR A 28 -1.50 -6.83 -0.33
CA THR A 28 -1.42 -6.10 0.94
C THR A 28 -2.49 -5.03 1.01
N GLY A 29 -2.79 -4.56 2.20
CA GLY A 29 -3.77 -3.49 2.39
C GLY A 29 -3.38 -2.58 3.54
N THR A 30 -3.74 -1.30 3.43
CA THR A 30 -3.49 -0.29 4.46
C THR A 30 -4.61 0.73 4.51
N ASP A 31 -4.87 1.27 5.67
CA ASP A 31 -5.73 2.43 5.88
C ASP A 31 -5.02 3.77 5.61
N ALA A 32 -3.70 3.73 5.41
CA ALA A 32 -2.91 4.92 5.09
C ALA A 32 -3.29 5.50 3.71
N TRP A 33 -2.89 6.76 3.50
CA TRP A 33 -3.07 7.42 2.21
C TRP A 33 -2.33 6.71 1.07
N SER A 34 -1.13 6.20 1.34
CA SER A 34 -0.32 5.47 0.38
C SER A 34 0.41 4.32 1.06
N TRP A 35 0.80 3.32 0.30
CA TRP A 35 1.69 2.24 0.73
C TRP A 35 3.07 2.76 1.12
N ASP A 36 3.60 3.71 0.36
CA ASP A 36 4.84 4.42 0.69
C ASP A 36 4.65 5.50 1.76
N ALA A 37 5.75 5.95 2.32
CA ALA A 37 5.77 7.08 3.24
C ALA A 37 5.16 8.34 2.62
N PRO A 38 4.57 9.24 3.42
CA PRO A 38 4.03 10.50 2.93
C PRO A 38 5.03 11.26 2.06
N PHE A 39 4.59 11.69 0.90
CA PHE A 39 5.44 12.27 -0.15
C PHE A 39 6.26 13.48 0.32
N VAL A 40 5.76 14.22 1.31
CA VAL A 40 6.48 15.37 1.90
C VAL A 40 7.84 14.98 2.50
N HIS A 41 7.96 13.76 3.03
CA HIS A 41 9.21 13.26 3.59
C HIS A 41 10.16 12.79 2.49
N THR A 42 9.63 12.12 1.48
CA THR A 42 10.38 11.66 0.30
C THR A 42 10.92 12.85 -0.49
N ALA A 43 10.10 13.89 -0.70
CA ALA A 43 10.52 15.11 -1.39
C ALA A 43 11.72 15.78 -0.70
N LYS A 44 11.67 15.93 0.64
CA LYS A 44 12.80 16.48 1.41
C LYS A 44 14.09 15.67 1.31
N LYS A 45 13.98 14.34 1.27
CA LYS A 45 15.15 13.47 1.05
C LYS A 45 15.68 13.61 -0.37
N PHE A 46 14.79 13.63 -1.37
CA PHE A 46 15.15 13.80 -2.77
C PHE A 46 15.82 15.13 -3.06
N GLU A 47 15.35 16.21 -2.46
CA GLU A 47 15.98 17.53 -2.59
C GLU A 47 17.47 17.51 -2.22
N LYS A 48 17.83 16.72 -1.19
CA LYS A 48 19.20 16.60 -0.69
C LYS A 48 20.06 15.64 -1.50
N THR A 49 19.51 14.52 -1.91
CA THR A 49 20.28 13.40 -2.49
C THR A 49 20.17 13.33 -4.00
N LYS A 50 19.10 13.89 -4.59
CA LYS A 50 18.73 13.75 -6.01
C LYS A 50 18.59 12.30 -6.47
N ASP A 51 18.45 11.36 -5.53
CA ASP A 51 18.29 9.93 -5.84
C ASP A 51 16.83 9.60 -6.18
N PRO A 52 16.51 9.29 -7.45
CA PRO A 52 15.15 8.95 -7.87
C PRO A 52 14.64 7.63 -7.30
N LYS A 53 15.52 6.78 -6.75
CA LYS A 53 15.13 5.51 -6.12
C LYS A 53 14.34 5.71 -4.83
N LEU A 54 14.44 6.87 -4.22
CA LEU A 54 13.69 7.24 -3.02
C LEU A 54 12.19 7.47 -3.29
N ILE A 55 11.82 7.70 -4.56
CA ILE A 55 10.43 7.98 -4.93
C ILE A 55 9.69 6.67 -5.11
N TRP A 56 8.63 6.46 -4.30
CA TRP A 56 7.77 5.29 -4.33
C TRP A 56 8.53 3.95 -4.18
N GLU A 57 9.35 3.86 -3.16
CA GLU A 57 10.20 2.70 -2.89
C GLU A 57 9.38 1.39 -2.78
N GLY A 58 8.28 1.42 -2.02
CA GLY A 58 7.39 0.27 -1.85
C GLY A 58 6.67 -0.09 -3.16
N HIS A 59 6.11 0.89 -3.88
CA HIS A 59 5.50 0.65 -5.18
C HIS A 59 6.50 0.02 -6.17
N ARG A 60 7.72 0.53 -6.21
CA ARG A 60 8.78 0.02 -7.10
C ARG A 60 9.29 -1.36 -6.73
N ALA A 61 9.03 -1.85 -5.52
CA ALA A 61 9.32 -3.23 -5.16
C ALA A 61 8.57 -4.23 -6.06
N GLY A 62 7.42 -3.84 -6.62
CA GLY A 62 6.70 -4.62 -7.63
C GLY A 62 7.46 -4.89 -8.93
N MET A 63 8.54 -4.14 -9.19
CA MET A 63 9.47 -4.44 -10.31
C MET A 63 10.37 -5.63 -10.01
N TYR A 64 10.63 -5.91 -8.73
CA TYR A 64 11.36 -7.10 -8.29
C TYR A 64 10.46 -8.34 -8.35
N GLN A 65 9.27 -8.24 -7.79
CA GLN A 65 8.27 -9.30 -7.81
C GLN A 65 6.87 -8.69 -7.81
N GLY A 66 6.04 -9.09 -8.77
CA GLY A 66 4.68 -8.57 -8.92
C GLY A 66 3.82 -8.80 -7.69
N TYR A 67 3.14 -7.76 -7.23
CA TYR A 67 2.15 -7.77 -6.15
C TYR A 67 1.12 -6.67 -6.37
N SER A 68 0.09 -6.66 -5.57
CA SER A 68 -0.89 -5.58 -5.51
C SER A 68 -1.00 -5.06 -4.09
N HIS A 69 -1.28 -3.77 -3.94
CA HIS A 69 -1.64 -3.19 -2.66
C HIS A 69 -2.92 -2.38 -2.77
N ILE A 70 -3.66 -2.34 -1.67
CA ILE A 70 -4.90 -1.59 -1.54
C ILE A 70 -4.66 -0.50 -0.50
N GLU A 71 -5.00 0.73 -0.84
CA GLU A 71 -4.79 1.89 0.00
C GLU A 71 -6.12 2.49 0.46
N LYS A 72 -6.09 3.27 1.53
CA LYS A 72 -7.25 4.00 2.04
C LYS A 72 -8.40 3.09 2.48
N LEU A 73 -8.05 1.93 3.02
CA LEU A 73 -9.02 1.06 3.66
C LEU A 73 -9.59 1.69 4.93
N CYS A 74 -10.69 1.17 5.40
CA CYS A 74 -11.28 1.54 6.67
C CYS A 74 -11.77 0.28 7.41
N ASN A 75 -12.07 0.44 8.69
CA ASN A 75 -12.59 -0.62 9.56
C ASN A 75 -11.63 -1.82 9.71
N LEU A 76 -10.32 -1.61 9.55
CA LEU A 76 -9.35 -2.70 9.73
C LEU A 76 -9.31 -3.21 11.17
N GLU A 77 -9.68 -2.38 12.13
CA GLU A 77 -9.81 -2.72 13.54
C GLU A 77 -10.92 -3.73 13.84
N MET A 78 -11.84 -3.92 12.89
CA MET A 78 -12.94 -4.89 13.00
C MET A 78 -12.52 -6.30 12.56
N LEU A 79 -11.35 -6.45 11.96
CA LEU A 79 -10.88 -7.71 11.43
C LEU A 79 -10.25 -8.59 12.53
N PRO A 80 -10.50 -9.89 12.51
CA PRO A 80 -9.70 -10.81 13.31
C PRO A 80 -8.25 -10.81 12.82
N ASN A 81 -7.32 -11.25 13.68
CA ASN A 81 -5.90 -11.28 13.34
C ASN A 81 -5.55 -12.27 12.21
N LYS A 82 -6.44 -13.22 11.93
CA LYS A 82 -6.26 -14.28 10.92
C LYS A 82 -7.60 -14.90 10.56
N ASP A 83 -7.58 -15.80 9.59
CA ASP A 83 -8.70 -16.65 9.22
C ASP A 83 -9.93 -15.88 8.70
N PHE A 84 -9.68 -14.94 7.78
CA PHE A 84 -10.71 -14.25 7.02
C PHE A 84 -10.35 -14.19 5.53
N MET A 85 -11.37 -14.11 4.69
CA MET A 85 -11.20 -13.96 3.25
C MET A 85 -11.37 -12.51 2.84
N VAL A 86 -10.56 -12.05 1.89
CA VAL A 86 -10.72 -10.71 1.30
C VAL A 86 -11.19 -10.84 -0.14
N SER A 87 -12.27 -10.15 -0.46
CA SER A 87 -12.78 -10.00 -1.82
C SER A 87 -12.54 -8.58 -2.31
N ALA A 88 -11.86 -8.44 -3.46
CA ALA A 88 -11.48 -7.15 -4.04
C ALA A 88 -11.50 -7.21 -5.57
N PHE A 89 -12.42 -6.47 -6.19
CA PHE A 89 -12.60 -6.43 -7.65
C PHE A 89 -12.45 -4.99 -8.17
N PRO A 90 -11.24 -4.58 -8.57
CA PRO A 90 -11.01 -3.24 -9.09
C PRO A 90 -11.66 -3.05 -10.45
N PHE A 91 -12.06 -1.81 -10.75
CA PHE A 91 -12.46 -1.44 -12.10
C PHE A 91 -11.32 -1.64 -13.09
N LYS A 92 -11.63 -2.28 -14.22
CA LYS A 92 -10.69 -2.47 -15.31
C LYS A 92 -10.62 -1.19 -16.16
N ILE A 93 -9.55 -0.43 -15.96
CA ILE A 93 -9.28 0.80 -16.71
C ILE A 93 -8.16 0.51 -17.69
N LYS A 94 -8.39 0.71 -18.98
CA LYS A 94 -7.41 0.46 -20.04
C LYS A 94 -6.13 1.27 -19.80
N ASN A 95 -4.98 0.60 -19.79
CA ASN A 95 -3.65 1.18 -19.57
C ASN A 95 -3.44 1.86 -18.20
N ALA A 96 -4.30 1.62 -17.22
CA ALA A 96 -4.09 2.08 -15.86
C ALA A 96 -3.37 1.01 -15.02
N SER A 97 -2.51 1.45 -14.10
CA SER A 97 -1.83 0.61 -13.12
C SER A 97 -2.67 0.38 -11.85
N ALA A 98 -3.77 1.12 -11.68
CA ALA A 98 -4.65 1.03 -10.53
C ALA A 98 -6.10 1.33 -10.92
N GLY A 99 -7.04 0.94 -10.07
CA GLY A 99 -8.47 1.24 -10.20
C GLY A 99 -9.15 1.33 -8.84
N PHE A 100 -10.28 2.02 -8.79
CA PHE A 100 -11.12 2.01 -7.61
C PHE A 100 -11.63 0.60 -7.31
N VAL A 101 -11.69 0.25 -6.04
CA VAL A 101 -12.11 -1.08 -5.61
C VAL A 101 -13.02 -1.01 -4.39
N ARG A 102 -14.07 -1.81 -4.38
CA ARG A 102 -14.80 -2.14 -3.16
C ARG A 102 -14.16 -3.38 -2.54
N VAL A 103 -13.64 -3.22 -1.34
CA VAL A 103 -13.03 -4.32 -0.58
C VAL A 103 -14.01 -4.80 0.49
N VAL A 104 -14.17 -6.10 0.60
CA VAL A 104 -15.03 -6.74 1.60
C VAL A 104 -14.21 -7.84 2.29
N ALA A 105 -14.22 -7.85 3.61
CA ALA A 105 -13.76 -8.99 4.38
C ALA A 105 -14.94 -9.93 4.68
N ILE A 106 -14.72 -11.21 4.50
CA ILE A 106 -15.67 -12.28 4.81
C ILE A 106 -15.10 -13.01 6.01
N ILE A 107 -15.83 -12.98 7.11
CA ILE A 107 -15.47 -13.59 8.39
C ILE A 107 -16.48 -14.71 8.61
N GLU A 108 -16.00 -15.91 8.87
CA GLU A 108 -16.85 -17.05 9.25
C GLU A 108 -17.01 -17.03 10.78
N ASP A 109 -18.25 -17.24 11.24
CA ASP A 109 -18.60 -17.32 12.67
C ASP A 109 -18.10 -18.62 13.31
#